data_a00474897af8d7ab00dda3ece90f5cef
#
_entry.id   a00474897af8d7ab00dda3ece90f5cef
#
_cell.length_a   1.000
_cell.length_b   1.000
_cell.length_c   1.000
_cell.angle_alpha   90.00
_cell.angle_beta   90.00
_cell.angle_gamma   90.00
#
_symmetry.space_group_name_H-M   'P 1'
#
loop_
_entity.id
_entity.type
_entity.pdbx_description
1 polymer ?
#
loop_
_entity_poly.entity_id
_entity_poly.type
_entity_poly.pdbx_seq_one_letter_code
_entity_poly.pdbx_strand_id
1 'polypeptide(L)'
;PVKIGVPDDGTNQSRAIKLLETAGLIEVDPAAGYTPELKDVTKYIYNVEIVPTTANTLTSTLGDYGASTINGTYAIPYGLVPSKDALIIEKQDENGDNPYVNIIVARTEDADNETYKTIVDAFHTQTVAEFLLEAYKEAYFPAFDYDADYTVDDNFVNDILNYKSSSDGKTVVKVGVCGSSNDH
;
A
#
# COMPACT_ATOMS: atom_id res chain seq x y z
N PRO A 1 10.10 7.40 -26.73
CA PRO A 1 9.05 7.53 -25.71
C PRO A 1 9.63 7.94 -24.36
N VAL A 2 8.80 8.63 -23.55
CA VAL A 2 9.13 8.87 -22.14
C VAL A 2 8.85 7.58 -21.38
N LYS A 3 9.85 7.07 -20.65
CA LYS A 3 9.68 5.85 -19.86
C LYS A 3 8.97 6.16 -18.55
N ILE A 4 8.00 5.32 -18.19
CA ILE A 4 7.29 5.39 -16.92
C ILE A 4 7.48 4.05 -16.21
N GLY A 5 8.19 4.08 -15.06
CA GLY A 5 8.39 2.91 -14.22
C GLY A 5 7.11 2.55 -13.47
N VAL A 6 6.73 1.27 -13.48
CA VAL A 6 5.58 0.74 -12.72
C VAL A 6 5.98 -0.53 -11.99
N PRO A 7 5.34 -0.89 -10.86
CA PRO A 7 5.58 -2.17 -10.21
C PRO A 7 5.37 -3.36 -11.16
N ASP A 8 6.18 -4.40 -11.01
CA ASP A 8 6.10 -5.63 -11.82
C ASP A 8 5.22 -6.72 -11.19
N ASP A 9 4.77 -6.56 -9.95
CA ASP A 9 3.82 -7.46 -9.30
C ASP A 9 2.37 -7.16 -9.72
N GLY A 10 1.55 -8.20 -9.84
CA GLY A 10 0.23 -8.12 -10.45
C GLY A 10 -0.70 -7.07 -9.83
N THR A 11 -0.80 -7.02 -8.50
CA THR A 11 -1.73 -6.10 -7.82
C THR A 11 -1.27 -4.64 -7.96
N ASN A 12 -0.01 -4.36 -7.68
CA ASN A 12 0.49 -2.99 -7.74
C ASN A 12 0.64 -2.50 -9.18
N GLN A 13 0.93 -3.40 -10.14
CA GLN A 13 0.93 -3.05 -11.56
C GLN A 13 -0.47 -2.63 -12.03
N SER A 14 -1.51 -3.37 -11.65
CA SER A 14 -2.90 -3.02 -11.99
C SER A 14 -3.28 -1.64 -11.44
N ARG A 15 -2.93 -1.34 -10.18
CA ARG A 15 -3.13 -0.02 -9.57
C ARG A 15 -2.37 1.07 -10.32
N ALA A 16 -1.12 0.79 -10.70
CA ALA A 16 -0.31 1.71 -11.48
C ALA A 16 -0.96 2.03 -12.84
N ILE A 17 -1.46 1.02 -13.55
CA ILE A 17 -2.17 1.20 -14.82
C ILE A 17 -3.41 2.07 -14.63
N LYS A 18 -4.20 1.84 -13.58
CA LYS A 18 -5.37 2.68 -13.24
C LYS A 18 -4.98 4.12 -12.91
N LEU A 19 -3.86 4.32 -12.22
CA LEU A 19 -3.36 5.65 -11.93
C LEU A 19 -2.91 6.40 -13.20
N LEU A 20 -2.26 5.71 -14.14
CA LEU A 20 -1.87 6.28 -15.42
C LEU A 20 -3.09 6.62 -16.30
N GLU A 21 -4.15 5.81 -16.25
CA GLU A 21 -5.45 6.12 -16.87
C GLU A 21 -6.07 7.38 -16.26
N THR A 22 -6.11 7.46 -14.92
CA THR A 22 -6.60 8.65 -14.19
C THR A 22 -5.78 9.89 -14.52
N ALA A 23 -4.48 9.75 -14.74
CA ALA A 23 -3.60 10.82 -15.19
C ALA A 23 -3.82 11.24 -16.67
N GLY A 24 -4.67 10.52 -17.41
CA GLY A 24 -4.94 10.76 -18.83
C GLY A 24 -3.80 10.41 -19.77
N LEU A 25 -2.90 9.51 -19.35
CA LEU A 25 -1.76 9.09 -20.16
C LEU A 25 -2.08 7.93 -21.08
N ILE A 26 -3.03 7.10 -20.68
CA ILE A 26 -3.47 5.90 -21.39
C ILE A 26 -4.99 5.73 -21.31
N GLU A 27 -5.56 4.89 -22.17
CA GLU A 27 -6.91 4.34 -22.05
C GLU A 27 -6.82 2.84 -21.80
N VAL A 28 -7.67 2.31 -20.93
CA VAL A 28 -7.70 0.91 -20.53
C VAL A 28 -9.05 0.29 -20.92
N ASP A 29 -9.08 -0.99 -21.28
CA ASP A 29 -10.32 -1.69 -21.52
C ASP A 29 -11.20 -1.69 -20.25
N PRO A 30 -12.41 -1.12 -20.27
CA PRO A 30 -13.29 -1.12 -19.11
C PRO A 30 -13.65 -2.53 -18.59
N ALA A 31 -13.57 -3.55 -19.44
CA ALA A 31 -13.83 -4.94 -19.07
C ALA A 31 -12.76 -5.50 -18.09
N ALA A 32 -11.57 -4.91 -18.03
CA ALA A 32 -10.52 -5.31 -17.09
C ALA A 32 -10.84 -4.95 -15.62
N GLY A 33 -11.79 -4.05 -15.38
CA GLY A 33 -12.23 -3.68 -14.03
C GLY A 33 -11.11 -3.12 -13.17
N TYR A 34 -10.91 -3.70 -11.97
CA TYR A 34 -9.89 -3.27 -11.00
C TYR A 34 -8.51 -3.94 -11.22
N THR A 35 -8.40 -4.92 -12.12
CA THR A 35 -7.18 -5.73 -12.31
C THR A 35 -6.63 -5.67 -13.73
N PRO A 36 -6.51 -4.49 -14.36
CA PRO A 36 -5.94 -4.39 -15.70
C PRO A 36 -4.47 -4.84 -15.72
N GLU A 37 -4.12 -5.51 -16.79
CA GLU A 37 -2.73 -5.82 -17.15
C GLU A 37 -2.27 -4.91 -18.31
N LEU A 38 -0.99 -4.91 -18.65
CA LEU A 38 -0.47 -4.11 -19.79
C LEU A 38 -1.15 -4.40 -21.12
N LYS A 39 -1.61 -5.65 -21.32
CA LYS A 39 -2.36 -6.06 -22.53
C LYS A 39 -3.73 -5.35 -22.65
N ASP A 40 -4.29 -4.87 -21.54
CA ASP A 40 -5.60 -4.23 -21.48
C ASP A 40 -5.49 -2.72 -21.76
N VAL A 41 -4.28 -2.18 -21.94
CA VAL A 41 -4.07 -0.82 -22.41
C VAL A 41 -4.44 -0.74 -23.89
N THR A 42 -5.55 -0.06 -24.17
CA THR A 42 -6.10 0.04 -25.53
C THR A 42 -5.52 1.19 -26.32
N LYS A 43 -4.99 2.21 -25.63
CA LYS A 43 -4.42 3.39 -26.30
C LYS A 43 -3.42 4.11 -25.41
N TYR A 44 -2.36 4.59 -26.00
CA TYR A 44 -1.41 5.54 -25.42
C TYR A 44 -1.74 6.93 -25.93
N ILE A 45 -2.12 7.84 -25.04
CA ILE A 45 -2.50 9.23 -25.39
C ILE A 45 -1.27 10.04 -25.77
N TYR A 46 -0.15 9.75 -25.10
CA TYR A 46 1.14 10.39 -25.33
C TYR A 46 2.20 9.35 -25.71
N ASN A 47 3.35 9.80 -26.19
CA ASN A 47 4.47 8.93 -26.55
C ASN A 47 5.22 8.47 -25.28
N VAL A 48 4.59 7.55 -24.52
CA VAL A 48 5.12 6.97 -23.29
C VAL A 48 5.36 5.47 -23.48
N GLU A 49 6.28 4.91 -22.70
CA GLU A 49 6.57 3.49 -22.59
C GLU A 49 6.43 3.09 -21.12
N ILE A 50 5.54 2.14 -20.82
CA ILE A 50 5.37 1.59 -19.46
C ILE A 50 6.41 0.49 -19.25
N VAL A 51 7.22 0.65 -18.20
CA VAL A 51 8.34 -0.26 -17.90
C VAL A 51 8.09 -0.94 -16.56
N PRO A 52 7.67 -2.22 -16.55
CA PRO A 52 7.58 -2.98 -15.30
C PRO A 52 8.95 -3.11 -14.63
N THR A 53 8.98 -2.82 -13.34
CA THR A 53 10.21 -2.77 -12.54
C THR A 53 9.89 -3.23 -11.12
N THR A 54 10.83 -3.91 -10.48
CA THR A 54 10.63 -4.38 -9.10
C THR A 54 10.30 -3.23 -8.17
N ALA A 55 9.17 -3.31 -7.47
CA ALA A 55 8.54 -2.19 -6.76
C ALA A 55 9.49 -1.46 -5.79
N ASN A 56 10.31 -2.19 -5.03
CA ASN A 56 11.26 -1.62 -4.07
C ASN A 56 12.45 -0.89 -4.71
N THR A 57 12.68 -1.05 -6.01
CA THR A 57 13.78 -0.37 -6.71
C THR A 57 13.33 0.92 -7.40
N LEU A 58 12.03 1.14 -7.56
CA LEU A 58 11.48 2.30 -8.28
C LEU A 58 11.88 3.65 -7.69
N THR A 59 12.05 3.74 -6.36
CA THR A 59 12.55 4.96 -5.71
C THR A 59 14.00 5.26 -6.06
N SER A 60 14.87 4.25 -6.00
CA SER A 60 16.30 4.41 -6.28
C SER A 60 16.61 4.60 -7.76
N THR A 61 15.75 4.10 -8.65
CA THR A 61 15.86 4.21 -10.11
C THR A 61 14.99 5.31 -10.72
N LEU A 62 14.37 6.16 -9.89
CA LEU A 62 13.48 7.23 -10.37
C LEU A 62 14.14 8.13 -11.44
N GLY A 63 15.43 8.37 -11.32
CA GLY A 63 16.20 9.16 -12.29
C GLY A 63 16.34 8.53 -13.68
N ASP A 64 16.05 7.23 -13.83
CA ASP A 64 16.12 6.51 -15.11
C ASP A 64 14.82 6.62 -15.92
N TYR A 65 13.76 7.18 -15.32
CA TYR A 65 12.43 7.35 -15.88
C TYR A 65 12.04 8.83 -15.99
N GLY A 66 11.10 9.13 -16.84
CA GLY A 66 10.43 10.43 -16.87
C GLY A 66 9.45 10.60 -15.71
N ALA A 67 8.88 9.49 -15.25
CA ALA A 67 8.06 9.38 -14.04
C ALA A 67 8.02 7.91 -13.58
N SER A 68 7.58 7.68 -12.33
CA SER A 68 7.31 6.32 -11.83
C SER A 68 6.10 6.32 -10.91
N THR A 69 5.33 5.22 -10.92
CA THR A 69 4.31 4.97 -9.92
C THR A 69 4.95 4.22 -8.75
N ILE A 70 4.91 4.80 -7.57
CA ILE A 70 5.64 4.28 -6.41
C ILE A 70 4.66 4.07 -5.26
N ASN A 71 4.67 2.87 -4.68
CA ASN A 71 3.88 2.59 -3.49
C ASN A 71 4.36 3.42 -2.29
N GLY A 72 3.44 3.91 -1.48
CA GLY A 72 3.75 4.71 -0.31
C GLY A 72 4.70 4.03 0.68
N THR A 73 4.63 2.70 0.79
CA THR A 73 5.56 1.86 1.59
C THR A 73 7.03 2.08 1.22
N TYR A 74 7.32 2.38 -0.04
CA TYR A 74 8.68 2.64 -0.52
C TYR A 74 8.99 4.14 -0.62
N ALA A 75 7.97 4.95 -0.96
CA ALA A 75 8.14 6.38 -1.13
C ALA A 75 8.50 7.07 0.20
N ILE A 76 7.74 6.82 1.27
CA ILE A 76 7.89 7.50 2.56
C ILE A 76 9.26 7.23 3.21
N PRO A 77 9.74 5.97 3.34
CA PRO A 77 11.08 5.72 3.89
C PRO A 77 12.21 6.30 3.03
N TYR A 78 11.97 6.49 1.75
CA TYR A 78 12.92 7.14 0.84
C TYR A 78 12.94 8.67 0.97
N GLY A 79 12.00 9.24 1.74
CA GLY A 79 11.87 10.68 1.97
C GLY A 79 10.94 11.41 1.00
N LEU A 80 10.20 10.67 0.17
CA LEU A 80 9.19 11.25 -0.73
C LEU A 80 7.86 11.39 0.01
N VAL A 81 7.27 12.57 -0.04
CA VAL A 81 5.97 12.87 0.59
C VAL A 81 4.92 13.08 -0.50
N PRO A 82 3.84 12.26 -0.55
CA PRO A 82 2.87 12.30 -1.63
C PRO A 82 2.33 13.70 -1.93
N SER A 83 1.90 14.47 -0.92
CA SER A 83 1.36 15.82 -1.12
C SER A 83 2.34 16.87 -1.67
N LYS A 84 3.65 16.58 -1.61
CA LYS A 84 4.71 17.50 -2.05
C LYS A 84 5.39 17.07 -3.34
N ASP A 85 5.64 15.75 -3.46
CA ASP A 85 6.54 15.20 -4.46
C ASP A 85 5.78 14.48 -5.59
N ALA A 86 4.53 14.07 -5.36
CA ALA A 86 3.75 13.37 -6.37
C ALA A 86 3.09 14.35 -7.37
N LEU A 87 3.11 13.98 -8.64
CA LEU A 87 2.33 14.67 -9.70
C LEU A 87 0.85 14.33 -9.63
N ILE A 88 0.54 13.12 -9.17
CA ILE A 88 -0.81 12.60 -8.95
C ILE A 88 -0.78 11.54 -7.85
N ILE A 89 -1.83 11.50 -7.05
CA ILE A 89 -2.01 10.51 -5.99
C ILE A 89 -3.25 9.68 -6.30
N GLU A 90 -3.17 8.36 -6.07
CA GLU A 90 -4.31 7.48 -6.11
C GLU A 90 -5.37 7.95 -5.10
N LYS A 91 -6.56 8.24 -5.58
CA LYS A 91 -7.66 8.65 -4.70
C LYS A 91 -8.32 7.40 -4.13
N GLN A 92 -8.65 7.45 -2.84
CA GLN A 92 -9.57 6.48 -2.26
C GLN A 92 -10.96 6.70 -2.86
N ASP A 93 -11.67 5.61 -3.11
CA ASP A 93 -13.08 5.70 -3.52
C ASP A 93 -13.91 6.17 -2.32
N GLU A 94 -14.47 7.38 -2.42
CA GLU A 94 -15.31 7.99 -1.38
C GLU A 94 -16.61 7.18 -1.11
N ASN A 95 -16.97 6.26 -2.02
CA ASN A 95 -18.15 5.40 -1.90
C ASN A 95 -17.89 4.11 -1.08
N GLY A 96 -16.69 3.90 -0.57
CA GLY A 96 -16.38 2.80 0.35
C GLY A 96 -16.02 1.46 -0.31
N ASP A 97 -16.08 1.36 -1.63
CA ASP A 97 -15.70 0.15 -2.38
C ASP A 97 -14.20 0.19 -2.75
N ASN A 98 -13.33 0.30 -1.73
CA ASN A 98 -11.89 0.22 -1.99
C ASN A 98 -11.44 -1.25 -2.07
N PRO A 99 -11.14 -1.79 -3.29
CA PRO A 99 -10.74 -3.19 -3.45
C PRO A 99 -9.31 -3.47 -2.92
N TYR A 100 -8.58 -2.43 -2.50
CA TYR A 100 -7.20 -2.52 -2.06
C TYR A 100 -7.04 -2.45 -0.54
N VAL A 101 -8.14 -2.54 0.21
CA VAL A 101 -8.08 -2.66 1.67
C VAL A 101 -7.39 -3.97 2.05
N ASN A 102 -6.34 -3.86 2.87
CA ASN A 102 -5.70 -5.05 3.43
C ASN A 102 -6.60 -5.67 4.49
N ILE A 103 -6.72 -6.98 4.49
CA ILE A 103 -7.61 -7.73 5.37
C ILE A 103 -6.88 -8.85 6.09
N ILE A 104 -7.34 -9.18 7.30
CA ILE A 104 -6.93 -10.39 8.03
C ILE A 104 -7.95 -11.49 7.71
N VAL A 105 -7.48 -12.63 7.20
CA VAL A 105 -8.33 -13.73 6.73
C VAL A 105 -8.08 -14.98 7.58
N ALA A 106 -9.16 -15.64 7.95
CA ALA A 106 -9.15 -16.97 8.54
C ALA A 106 -9.98 -17.95 7.70
N ARG A 107 -9.81 -19.25 7.91
CA ARG A 107 -10.68 -20.26 7.30
C ARG A 107 -12.09 -20.12 7.87
N THR A 108 -13.10 -20.49 7.10
CA THR A 108 -14.51 -20.40 7.51
C THR A 108 -14.78 -21.19 8.80
N GLU A 109 -14.17 -22.38 8.95
CA GLU A 109 -14.29 -23.20 10.16
C GLU A 109 -13.65 -22.59 11.40
N ASP A 110 -12.75 -21.63 11.24
CA ASP A 110 -12.05 -20.92 12.29
C ASP A 110 -12.62 -19.52 12.59
N ALA A 111 -13.71 -19.13 11.95
CA ALA A 111 -14.29 -17.78 12.07
C ALA A 111 -14.64 -17.40 13.53
N ASP A 112 -14.99 -18.40 14.35
CA ASP A 112 -15.34 -18.22 15.76
C ASP A 112 -14.17 -18.48 16.73
N ASN A 113 -12.95 -18.64 16.19
CA ASN A 113 -11.77 -18.90 17.04
C ASN A 113 -11.38 -17.62 17.80
N GLU A 114 -11.51 -17.67 19.14
CA GLU A 114 -11.27 -16.51 20.02
C GLU A 114 -9.81 -16.00 19.94
N THR A 115 -8.84 -16.89 19.67
CA THR A 115 -7.44 -16.46 19.49
C THR A 115 -7.30 -15.60 18.23
N TYR A 116 -7.99 -15.95 17.14
CA TYR A 116 -7.93 -15.16 15.89
C TYR A 116 -8.69 -13.85 16.03
N LYS A 117 -9.82 -13.84 16.73
CA LYS A 117 -10.50 -12.59 17.07
C LYS A 117 -9.61 -11.65 17.88
N THR A 118 -8.89 -12.18 18.87
CA THR A 118 -7.92 -11.38 19.65
C THR A 118 -6.83 -10.76 18.79
N ILE A 119 -6.38 -11.43 17.72
CA ILE A 119 -5.41 -10.86 16.78
C ILE A 119 -6.03 -9.68 16.01
N VAL A 120 -7.26 -9.82 15.54
CA VAL A 120 -7.98 -8.74 14.86
C VAL A 120 -8.18 -7.55 15.80
N ASP A 121 -8.63 -7.81 17.03
CA ASP A 121 -8.83 -6.75 18.03
C ASP A 121 -7.53 -6.02 18.37
N ALA A 122 -6.41 -6.76 18.46
CA ALA A 122 -5.10 -6.16 18.70
C ALA A 122 -4.63 -5.28 17.54
N PHE A 123 -5.04 -5.61 16.31
CA PHE A 123 -4.74 -4.80 15.12
C PHE A 123 -5.66 -3.57 15.03
N HIS A 124 -6.91 -3.66 15.44
CA HIS A 124 -7.88 -2.58 15.42
C HIS A 124 -7.81 -1.70 16.68
N THR A 125 -6.61 -1.27 17.06
CA THR A 125 -6.38 -0.42 18.23
C THR A 125 -6.03 1.00 17.82
N GLN A 126 -6.33 1.96 18.70
CA GLN A 126 -5.95 3.36 18.54
C GLN A 126 -4.44 3.51 18.29
N THR A 127 -3.61 2.78 19.04
CA THR A 127 -2.14 2.82 18.86
C THR A 127 -1.69 2.37 17.47
N VAL A 128 -2.35 1.36 16.89
CA VAL A 128 -2.04 0.92 15.52
C VAL A 128 -2.49 1.97 14.49
N ALA A 129 -3.65 2.59 14.68
CA ALA A 129 -4.10 3.69 13.82
C ALA A 129 -3.11 4.86 13.83
N GLU A 130 -2.74 5.33 15.02
CA GLU A 130 -1.75 6.40 15.20
C GLU A 130 -0.42 6.05 14.56
N PHE A 131 0.07 4.82 14.77
CA PHE A 131 1.32 4.36 14.17
C PHE A 131 1.27 4.38 12.63
N LEU A 132 0.18 3.90 12.02
CA LEU A 132 0.02 3.91 10.57
C LEU A 132 0.03 5.34 10.01
N LEU A 133 -0.68 6.25 10.68
CA LEU A 133 -0.79 7.64 10.25
C LEU A 133 0.55 8.39 10.42
N GLU A 134 1.29 8.16 11.52
CA GLU A 134 2.55 8.84 11.77
C GLU A 134 3.73 8.25 10.99
N ALA A 135 3.82 6.93 10.88
CA ALA A 135 4.93 6.27 10.20
C ALA A 135 4.82 6.37 8.67
N TYR A 136 3.60 6.29 8.15
CA TYR A 136 3.35 6.29 6.69
C TYR A 136 2.59 7.52 6.20
N LYS A 137 2.19 8.41 7.10
CA LYS A 137 1.53 9.68 6.80
C LYS A 137 0.39 9.51 5.78
N GLU A 138 0.43 10.25 4.70
CA GLU A 138 -0.59 10.27 3.65
C GLU A 138 -0.66 8.99 2.78
N ALA A 139 0.19 7.98 3.06
CA ALA A 139 0.26 6.75 2.27
C ALA A 139 -0.58 5.60 2.83
N TYR A 140 -0.96 5.66 4.12
CA TYR A 140 -1.79 4.64 4.78
C TYR A 140 -2.92 5.29 5.57
N PHE A 141 -4.08 4.64 5.52
CA PHE A 141 -5.26 5.05 6.27
C PHE A 141 -5.86 3.83 6.94
N PRO A 142 -6.15 3.88 8.26
CA PRO A 142 -6.87 2.79 8.92
C PRO A 142 -8.24 2.57 8.27
N ALA A 143 -8.59 1.30 7.99
CA ALA A 143 -9.90 0.91 7.50
C ALA A 143 -10.80 0.38 8.64
N PHE A 144 -10.61 0.90 9.86
CA PHE A 144 -11.36 0.62 11.07
C PHE A 144 -11.56 1.91 11.87
N ASP A 145 -12.50 1.90 12.81
CA ASP A 145 -12.82 3.07 13.62
C ASP A 145 -11.67 3.44 14.56
N TYR A 146 -11.31 4.72 14.59
CA TYR A 146 -10.30 5.28 15.47
C TYR A 146 -10.63 6.74 15.79
N ASP A 147 -10.06 7.27 16.88
CA ASP A 147 -10.17 8.69 17.21
C ASP A 147 -9.13 9.48 16.41
N ALA A 148 -9.59 10.37 15.56
CA ALA A 148 -8.73 11.21 14.72
C ALA A 148 -8.15 12.43 15.49
N ASP A 149 -8.69 12.76 16.67
CA ASP A 149 -8.19 13.83 17.54
C ASP A 149 -7.19 13.26 18.57
N TYR A 150 -6.01 12.89 18.08
CA TYR A 150 -4.93 12.33 18.89
C TYR A 150 -3.67 13.19 18.86
N THR A 151 -2.81 12.98 19.84
CA THR A 151 -1.46 13.58 19.89
C THR A 151 -0.45 12.53 20.32
N VAL A 152 0.67 12.46 19.60
CA VAL A 152 1.80 11.59 19.95
C VAL A 152 3.07 12.43 20.11
N ASP A 153 4.04 11.90 20.83
CA ASP A 153 5.34 12.56 20.95
C ASP A 153 6.26 12.23 19.77
N ASP A 154 7.36 12.97 19.63
CA ASP A 154 8.31 12.84 18.52
C ASP A 154 9.01 11.47 18.46
N ASN A 155 8.99 10.68 19.53
CA ASN A 155 9.61 9.36 19.61
C ASN A 155 8.63 8.21 19.36
N PHE A 156 7.33 8.48 19.35
CA PHE A 156 6.27 7.46 19.31
C PHE A 156 6.52 6.34 18.29
N VAL A 157 6.80 6.69 17.04
CA VAL A 157 7.08 5.69 15.98
C VAL A 157 8.33 4.87 16.30
N ASN A 158 9.41 5.53 16.75
CA ASN A 158 10.65 4.85 17.10
C ASN A 158 10.48 3.92 18.30
N ASP A 159 9.70 4.33 19.29
CA ASP A 159 9.44 3.52 20.49
C ASP A 159 8.66 2.25 20.13
N ILE A 160 7.67 2.33 19.24
CA ILE A 160 6.96 1.15 18.73
C ILE A 160 7.89 0.25 17.93
N LEU A 161 8.67 0.77 16.98
CA LEU A 161 9.59 -0.01 16.16
C LEU A 161 10.69 -0.71 16.98
N ASN A 162 11.08 -0.12 18.10
CA ASN A 162 12.10 -0.68 18.99
C ASN A 162 11.52 -1.48 20.18
N TYR A 163 10.19 -1.59 20.27
CA TYR A 163 9.54 -2.33 21.34
C TYR A 163 9.90 -3.82 21.27
N LYS A 164 10.33 -4.36 22.39
CA LYS A 164 10.65 -5.80 22.54
C LYS A 164 9.74 -6.41 23.57
N SER A 165 8.97 -7.42 23.17
CA SER A 165 8.15 -8.19 24.10
C SER A 165 8.78 -9.55 24.36
N SER A 166 8.54 -10.13 25.58
CA SER A 166 8.84 -11.54 25.87
C SER A 166 7.71 -12.44 25.36
N SER A 167 8.07 -13.56 24.73
CA SER A 167 7.13 -14.64 24.37
C SER A 167 7.02 -15.73 25.43
N ASP A 168 7.74 -15.62 26.54
CA ASP A 168 7.77 -16.63 27.58
C ASP A 168 6.37 -16.84 28.19
N GLY A 169 5.91 -18.09 28.19
CA GLY A 169 4.59 -18.46 28.71
C GLY A 169 3.39 -18.02 27.88
N LYS A 170 3.61 -17.46 26.67
CA LYS A 170 2.53 -17.01 25.76
C LYS A 170 2.23 -18.07 24.70
N THR A 171 0.98 -18.08 24.25
CA THR A 171 0.57 -18.92 23.11
C THR A 171 1.20 -18.40 21.83
N VAL A 172 1.85 -19.28 21.08
CA VAL A 172 2.42 -18.95 19.77
C VAL A 172 1.36 -19.10 18.70
N VAL A 173 1.10 -18.04 17.96
CA VAL A 173 0.23 -18.05 16.78
C VAL A 173 1.08 -17.76 15.54
N LYS A 174 0.88 -18.55 14.48
CA LYS A 174 1.52 -18.31 13.19
C LYS A 174 0.59 -17.51 12.29
N VAL A 175 1.02 -16.35 11.89
CA VAL A 175 0.31 -15.49 10.93
C VAL A 175 1.08 -15.52 9.62
N GLY A 176 0.38 -15.88 8.54
CA GLY A 176 0.92 -15.73 7.19
C GLY A 176 0.74 -14.29 6.74
N VAL A 177 1.78 -13.68 6.23
CA VAL A 177 1.71 -12.37 5.57
C VAL A 177 1.97 -12.58 4.08
N CYS A 178 1.32 -11.76 3.24
CA CYS A 178 1.69 -11.75 1.83
C CYS A 178 3.09 -11.16 1.71
N GLY A 179 4.02 -11.96 1.15
CA GLY A 179 5.38 -11.53 0.91
C GLY A 179 5.41 -10.46 -0.17
N SER A 180 5.91 -9.28 0.20
CA SER A 180 6.48 -8.37 -0.78
C SER A 180 7.98 -8.71 -0.90
N SER A 181 8.62 -8.29 -1.98
CA SER A 181 10.07 -8.52 -2.22
C SER A 181 10.99 -8.00 -1.09
N ASN A 182 10.45 -7.46 -0.01
CA ASN A 182 11.15 -6.89 1.15
C ASN A 182 10.93 -7.64 2.47
N ASP A 183 10.19 -8.77 2.46
CA ASP A 183 9.94 -9.55 3.68
C ASP A 183 11.13 -10.47 4.03
N HIS A 184 12.33 -9.90 4.13
CA HIS A 184 13.56 -10.58 4.57
C HIS A 184 14.18 -9.90 5.77
#